data_99df990086b198f2ee87f0ccfd4dee78
#
_entry.id   99df990086b198f2ee87f0ccfd4dee78
#
_cell.length_a   1.000
_cell.length_b   1.000
_cell.length_c   1.000
_cell.angle_alpha   90.00
_cell.angle_beta   90.00
_cell.angle_gamma   90.00
#
_symmetry.space_group_name_H-M   'P 1'
#
loop_
_entity.id
_entity.type
_entity.pdbx_description
1 polymer ?
#
loop_
_entity_poly.entity_id
_entity_poly.type
_entity_poly.pdbx_seq_one_letter_code
_entity_poly.pdbx_strand_id
1 'polypeptide(L)'
;MNPFVLGVDLDGVCGDFTEAFKHVVADELGVPVESLPTNRSWGFDEWGLAPDTLGELLRTAAVKHRMLAKMEPIAGAVESLWRLSDAGVWIRIVTHRLYVNWSHAVVVADTVAWLDRVQIPYRDICFLGAKPDVACDCYIDDAPHNVKALRASGNQ
;
A
#
# COMPACT_ATOMS: atom_id res chain seq x y z
N MET A 1 -12.53 -13.20 25.27
CA MET A 1 -13.07 -12.75 23.97
C MET A 1 -11.89 -12.54 23.03
N ASN A 2 -11.99 -13.01 21.79
CA ASN A 2 -10.97 -12.70 20.80
C ASN A 2 -11.09 -11.21 20.41
N PRO A 3 -9.97 -10.50 20.18
CA PRO A 3 -10.02 -9.12 19.73
C PRO A 3 -10.64 -9.04 18.34
N PHE A 4 -11.30 -7.92 18.02
CA PHE A 4 -11.72 -7.62 16.65
C PHE A 4 -10.47 -7.32 15.81
N VAL A 5 -10.28 -8.04 14.71
CA VAL A 5 -9.11 -7.93 13.84
C VAL A 5 -9.46 -7.13 12.58
N LEU A 6 -8.80 -5.99 12.40
CA LEU A 6 -8.92 -5.16 11.20
C LEU A 6 -7.73 -5.41 10.27
N GLY A 7 -8.00 -5.94 9.09
CA GLY A 7 -7.04 -6.05 8.00
C GLY A 7 -6.89 -4.71 7.28
N VAL A 8 -5.67 -4.20 7.17
CA VAL A 8 -5.39 -2.87 6.59
C VAL A 8 -4.33 -3.00 5.51
N ASP A 9 -4.66 -2.55 4.29
CA ASP A 9 -3.67 -2.38 3.23
C ASP A 9 -2.79 -1.14 3.49
N LEU A 10 -1.67 -1.06 2.81
CA LEU A 10 -0.72 0.05 2.97
C LEU A 10 -0.83 1.07 1.84
N ASP A 11 -0.70 0.62 0.59
CA ASP A 11 -0.56 1.49 -0.57
C ASP A 11 -1.93 2.04 -0.99
N GLY A 12 -2.12 3.35 -0.92
CA GLY A 12 -3.41 3.99 -1.18
C GLY A 12 -4.40 3.99 0.01
N VAL A 13 -4.04 3.35 1.13
CA VAL A 13 -4.83 3.33 2.38
C VAL A 13 -4.10 4.07 3.50
N CYS A 14 -2.87 3.69 3.79
CA CYS A 14 -2.05 4.31 4.83
C CYS A 14 -0.97 5.22 4.26
N GLY A 15 -0.33 4.80 3.17
CA GLY A 15 0.71 5.53 2.46
C GLY A 15 0.21 6.15 1.18
N ASP A 16 0.59 7.41 0.91
CA ASP A 16 0.24 8.10 -0.33
C ASP A 16 1.12 7.61 -1.49
N PHE A 17 0.81 6.39 -1.92
CA PHE A 17 1.54 5.69 -2.97
C PHE A 17 1.51 6.48 -4.30
N THR A 18 0.36 7.00 -4.68
CA THR A 18 0.19 7.68 -5.97
C THR A 18 1.05 8.93 -6.04
N GLU A 19 1.05 9.77 -4.99
CA GLU A 19 1.86 10.98 -4.96
C GLU A 19 3.37 10.64 -4.92
N ALA A 20 3.78 9.67 -4.11
CA ALA A 20 5.17 9.25 -4.06
C ALA A 20 5.66 8.67 -5.40
N PHE A 21 4.85 7.83 -6.05
CA PHE A 21 5.20 7.23 -7.33
C PHE A 21 5.24 8.26 -8.47
N LYS A 22 4.33 9.22 -8.47
CA LYS A 22 4.27 10.34 -9.40
C LYS A 22 5.59 11.11 -9.46
N HIS A 23 6.20 11.42 -8.31
CA HIS A 23 7.50 12.07 -8.25
C HIS A 23 8.62 11.22 -8.85
N VAL A 24 8.63 9.92 -8.60
CA VAL A 24 9.61 9.01 -9.21
C VAL A 24 9.46 8.95 -10.71
N VAL A 25 8.23 8.83 -11.21
CA VAL A 25 7.96 8.77 -12.66
C VAL A 25 8.37 10.08 -13.33
N ALA A 26 8.06 11.22 -12.74
CA ALA A 26 8.45 12.53 -13.25
C ALA A 26 9.98 12.67 -13.37
N ASP A 27 10.71 12.23 -12.34
CA ASP A 27 12.18 12.25 -12.30
C ASP A 27 12.80 11.32 -13.36
N GLU A 28 12.34 10.08 -13.45
CA GLU A 28 12.88 9.07 -14.39
C GLU A 28 12.56 9.40 -15.86
N LEU A 29 11.42 10.04 -16.14
CA LEU A 29 11.03 10.41 -17.51
C LEU A 29 11.44 11.86 -17.88
N GLY A 30 11.90 12.66 -16.94
CA GLY A 30 12.25 14.06 -17.17
C GLY A 30 11.03 14.92 -17.54
N VAL A 31 9.85 14.63 -16.99
CA VAL A 31 8.62 15.39 -17.22
C VAL A 31 8.21 16.18 -15.97
N PRO A 32 7.46 17.29 -16.12
CA PRO A 32 6.94 18.00 -14.96
C PRO A 32 5.99 17.10 -14.16
N VAL A 33 6.11 17.10 -12.82
CA VAL A 33 5.27 16.29 -11.94
C VAL A 33 3.79 16.63 -12.08
N GLU A 34 3.46 17.87 -12.41
CA GLU A 34 2.11 18.38 -12.64
C GLU A 34 1.46 17.78 -13.90
N SER A 35 2.26 17.23 -14.83
CA SER A 35 1.74 16.54 -16.02
C SER A 35 1.16 15.17 -15.74
N LEU A 36 1.41 14.62 -14.54
CA LEU A 36 0.94 13.32 -14.11
C LEU A 36 -0.24 13.51 -13.13
N PRO A 37 -1.50 13.28 -13.55
CA PRO A 37 -2.65 13.50 -12.68
C PRO A 37 -2.68 12.53 -11.50
N THR A 38 -3.01 13.04 -10.30
CA THR A 38 -3.19 12.21 -9.10
C THR A 38 -4.50 11.43 -9.13
N ASN A 39 -5.56 12.02 -9.73
CA ASN A 39 -6.79 11.29 -10.00
C ASN A 39 -6.59 10.40 -11.23
N ARG A 40 -6.49 9.12 -11.02
CA ARG A 40 -6.08 8.14 -12.02
C ARG A 40 -6.84 6.82 -11.88
N SER A 41 -6.90 6.06 -12.97
CA SER A 41 -7.33 4.66 -12.98
C SER A 41 -6.33 3.77 -12.21
N TRP A 42 -6.75 2.56 -11.85
CA TRP A 42 -5.87 1.58 -11.20
C TRP A 42 -4.63 1.27 -12.04
N GLY A 43 -4.77 1.21 -13.36
CA GLY A 43 -3.69 0.92 -14.31
C GLY A 43 -2.79 2.10 -14.67
N PHE A 44 -3.00 3.29 -14.11
CA PHE A 44 -2.28 4.52 -14.48
C PHE A 44 -2.44 4.90 -15.96
N ASP A 45 -3.60 4.59 -16.56
CA ASP A 45 -3.85 4.82 -17.98
C ASP A 45 -3.72 6.31 -18.37
N GLU A 46 -4.05 7.21 -17.45
CA GLU A 46 -3.96 8.66 -17.63
C GLU A 46 -2.51 9.16 -17.78
N TRP A 47 -1.52 8.36 -17.36
CA TRP A 47 -0.11 8.69 -17.49
C TRP A 47 0.47 8.27 -18.86
N GLY A 48 -0.32 7.54 -19.67
CA GLY A 48 0.05 7.14 -21.02
C GLY A 48 1.24 6.16 -21.09
N LEU A 49 1.51 5.43 -20.01
CA LEU A 49 2.63 4.50 -19.92
C LEU A 49 2.24 3.14 -20.50
N ALA A 50 3.15 2.55 -21.28
CA ALA A 50 3.01 1.14 -21.67
C ALA A 50 3.13 0.24 -20.41
N PRO A 51 2.43 -0.92 -20.37
CA PRO A 51 2.46 -1.82 -19.19
C PRO A 51 3.87 -2.24 -18.77
N ASP A 52 4.75 -2.55 -19.72
CA ASP A 52 6.14 -2.93 -19.41
C ASP A 52 6.91 -1.76 -18.80
N THR A 53 6.75 -0.55 -19.34
CA THR A 53 7.36 0.68 -18.79
C THR A 53 6.85 0.96 -17.38
N LEU A 54 5.55 0.81 -17.15
CA LEU A 54 4.97 0.95 -15.82
C LEU A 54 5.58 -0.04 -14.83
N GLY A 55 5.70 -1.32 -15.21
CA GLY A 55 6.32 -2.36 -14.39
C GLY A 55 7.78 -2.04 -14.01
N GLU A 56 8.57 -1.55 -14.98
CA GLU A 56 9.95 -1.13 -14.73
C GLU A 56 10.06 0.09 -13.82
N LEU A 57 9.18 1.08 -13.99
CA LEU A 57 9.12 2.26 -13.14
C LEU A 57 8.71 1.91 -11.70
N LEU A 58 7.75 1.01 -11.52
CA LEU A 58 7.35 0.50 -10.20
C LEU A 58 8.54 -0.20 -9.50
N ARG A 59 9.27 -1.04 -10.23
CA ARG A 59 10.47 -1.70 -9.70
C ARG A 59 11.55 -0.67 -9.35
N THR A 60 11.79 0.30 -10.23
CA THR A 60 12.76 1.39 -10.02
C THR A 60 12.39 2.22 -8.78
N ALA A 61 11.12 2.57 -8.62
CA ALA A 61 10.62 3.27 -7.45
C ALA A 61 10.88 2.51 -6.15
N ALA A 62 10.58 1.21 -6.13
CA ALA A 62 10.78 0.39 -4.95
C ALA A 62 12.27 0.17 -4.62
N VAL A 63 13.10 -0.16 -5.62
CA VAL A 63 14.49 -0.64 -5.40
C VAL A 63 15.52 0.48 -5.45
N LYS A 64 15.47 1.34 -6.49
CA LYS A 64 16.44 2.43 -6.68
C LYS A 64 16.12 3.63 -5.79
N HIS A 65 14.87 4.10 -5.84
CA HIS A 65 14.43 5.28 -5.09
C HIS A 65 14.07 4.97 -3.63
N ARG A 66 13.87 3.70 -3.29
CA ARG A 66 13.46 3.25 -1.94
C ARG A 66 12.18 3.96 -1.50
N MET A 67 11.25 4.12 -2.46
CA MET A 67 10.01 4.89 -2.28
C MET A 67 9.16 4.37 -1.12
N LEU A 68 9.10 3.04 -0.95
CA LEU A 68 8.29 2.40 0.10
C LEU A 68 8.71 2.79 1.52
N ALA A 69 9.99 3.15 1.73
CA ALA A 69 10.49 3.66 3.03
C ALA A 69 10.24 5.16 3.22
N LYS A 70 9.97 5.89 2.14
CA LYS A 70 10.00 7.37 2.14
C LYS A 70 8.65 8.03 1.96
N MET A 71 7.65 7.32 1.37
CA MET A 71 6.35 7.92 1.07
C MET A 71 5.70 8.52 2.31
N GLU A 72 4.92 9.58 2.12
CA GLU A 72 4.19 10.21 3.19
C GLU A 72 2.93 9.41 3.55
N PRO A 73 2.52 9.41 4.82
CA PRO A 73 1.24 8.80 5.20
C PRO A 73 0.07 9.65 4.69
N ILE A 74 -1.02 8.98 4.35
CA ILE A 74 -2.29 9.67 4.04
C ILE A 74 -2.77 10.40 5.30
N ALA A 75 -3.19 11.65 5.13
CA ALA A 75 -3.65 12.49 6.24
C ALA A 75 -4.77 11.80 7.04
N GLY A 76 -4.60 11.72 8.35
CA GLY A 76 -5.56 11.12 9.27
C GLY A 76 -5.49 9.58 9.37
N ALA A 77 -4.72 8.89 8.52
CA ALA A 77 -4.64 7.43 8.56
C ALA A 77 -4.02 6.92 9.87
N VAL A 78 -2.88 7.47 10.25
CA VAL A 78 -2.15 7.05 11.47
C VAL A 78 -2.99 7.32 12.72
N GLU A 79 -3.54 8.52 12.85
CA GLU A 79 -4.39 8.91 14.00
C GLU A 79 -5.64 8.03 14.11
N SER A 80 -6.24 7.69 12.96
CA SER A 80 -7.44 6.82 12.94
C SER A 80 -7.10 5.41 13.41
N LEU A 81 -5.97 4.86 12.97
CA LEU A 81 -5.50 3.54 13.39
C LEU A 81 -5.15 3.51 14.88
N TRP A 82 -4.54 4.58 15.44
CA TRP A 82 -4.30 4.68 16.87
C TRP A 82 -5.60 4.72 17.67
N ARG A 83 -6.60 5.50 17.25
CA ARG A 83 -7.91 5.53 17.90
C ARG A 83 -8.59 4.16 17.93
N LEU A 84 -8.48 3.39 16.83
CA LEU A 84 -8.99 2.02 16.76
C LEU A 84 -8.20 1.07 17.66
N SER A 85 -6.88 1.16 17.66
CA SER A 85 -6.00 0.36 18.52
C SER A 85 -6.28 0.62 20.01
N ASP A 86 -6.44 1.88 20.41
CA ASP A 86 -6.78 2.29 21.79
C ASP A 86 -8.17 1.78 22.19
N ALA A 87 -9.09 1.65 21.24
CA ALA A 87 -10.40 1.04 21.44
C ALA A 87 -10.37 -0.51 21.50
N GLY A 88 -9.19 -1.13 21.38
CA GLY A 88 -9.00 -2.58 21.47
C GLY A 88 -9.09 -3.34 20.15
N VAL A 89 -9.12 -2.62 19.02
CA VAL A 89 -9.06 -3.24 17.69
C VAL A 89 -7.62 -3.70 17.39
N TRP A 90 -7.48 -4.92 16.93
CA TRP A 90 -6.20 -5.49 16.52
C TRP A 90 -5.91 -5.12 15.06
N ILE A 91 -4.94 -4.27 14.83
CA ILE A 91 -4.55 -3.84 13.49
C ILE A 91 -3.60 -4.89 12.89
N ARG A 92 -4.00 -5.47 11.77
CA ARG A 92 -3.21 -6.41 10.97
C ARG A 92 -2.92 -5.80 9.61
N ILE A 93 -1.64 -5.67 9.28
CA ILE A 93 -1.25 -5.22 7.94
C ILE A 93 -1.37 -6.39 6.96
N VAL A 94 -2.05 -6.16 5.83
CA VAL A 94 -2.26 -7.17 4.79
C VAL A 94 -1.89 -6.58 3.43
N THR A 95 -0.69 -6.89 2.94
CA THR A 95 -0.11 -6.23 1.77
C THR A 95 0.36 -7.19 0.68
N HIS A 96 0.22 -6.78 -0.60
CA HIS A 96 0.72 -7.50 -1.77
C HIS A 96 2.18 -7.21 -2.12
N ARG A 97 2.89 -6.40 -1.37
CA ARG A 97 4.22 -5.89 -1.74
C ARG A 97 5.24 -6.96 -2.12
N LEU A 98 5.16 -8.18 -1.59
CA LEU A 98 6.04 -9.28 -1.99
C LEU A 98 5.58 -10.03 -3.24
N TYR A 99 4.33 -9.94 -3.60
CA TYR A 99 3.77 -10.66 -4.74
C TYR A 99 4.40 -10.22 -6.08
N VAL A 100 4.78 -8.97 -6.20
CA VAL A 100 5.35 -8.38 -7.41
C VAL A 100 6.86 -8.60 -7.59
N ASN A 101 7.53 -9.29 -6.67
CA ASN A 101 8.92 -9.73 -6.73
C ASN A 101 9.96 -8.66 -7.16
N TRP A 102 9.90 -7.47 -6.56
CA TRP A 102 10.84 -6.38 -6.84
C TRP A 102 12.19 -6.45 -6.09
N SER A 103 12.50 -7.44 -5.37
CA SER A 103 13.53 -7.63 -4.36
C SER A 103 12.92 -7.72 -2.96
N HIS A 104 12.64 -8.93 -2.55
CA HIS A 104 11.99 -9.20 -1.25
C HIS A 104 12.72 -8.56 -0.08
N ALA A 105 14.05 -8.67 -0.05
CA ALA A 105 14.85 -8.11 1.05
C ALA A 105 14.69 -6.58 1.17
N VAL A 106 14.69 -5.86 0.04
CA VAL A 106 14.50 -4.40 0.03
C VAL A 106 13.08 -4.05 0.43
N VAL A 107 12.09 -4.70 -0.19
CA VAL A 107 10.68 -4.39 0.03
C VAL A 107 10.24 -4.65 1.46
N VAL A 108 10.66 -5.77 2.05
CA VAL A 108 10.36 -6.09 3.47
C VAL A 108 11.01 -5.08 4.40
N ALA A 109 12.31 -4.82 4.21
CA ALA A 109 13.04 -3.87 5.05
C ALA A 109 12.44 -2.47 4.99
N ASP A 110 12.10 -1.98 3.78
CA ASP A 110 11.50 -0.66 3.59
C ASP A 110 10.09 -0.57 4.17
N THR A 111 9.31 -1.64 4.03
CA THR A 111 7.96 -1.68 4.60
C THR A 111 8.00 -1.58 6.12
N VAL A 112 8.85 -2.36 6.78
CA VAL A 112 8.98 -2.32 8.24
C VAL A 112 9.55 -0.98 8.70
N ALA A 113 10.60 -0.48 8.05
CA ALA A 113 11.19 0.82 8.36
C ALA A 113 10.17 1.97 8.20
N TRP A 114 9.31 1.90 7.19
CA TRP A 114 8.23 2.87 7.00
C TRP A 114 7.18 2.80 8.12
N LEU A 115 6.70 1.60 8.45
CA LEU A 115 5.74 1.39 9.54
C LEU A 115 6.26 1.94 10.88
N ASP A 116 7.53 1.69 11.18
CA ASP A 116 8.19 2.19 12.39
C ASP A 116 8.33 3.73 12.36
N ARG A 117 8.70 4.29 11.20
CA ARG A 117 8.85 5.74 11.03
C ARG A 117 7.54 6.49 11.22
N VAL A 118 6.45 6.00 10.64
CA VAL A 118 5.13 6.66 10.72
C VAL A 118 4.33 6.22 11.93
N GLN A 119 4.84 5.26 12.71
CA GLN A 119 4.25 4.78 13.96
C GLN A 119 2.84 4.21 13.82
N ILE A 120 2.60 3.38 12.80
CA ILE A 120 1.34 2.63 12.70
C ILE A 120 1.25 1.59 13.82
N PRO A 121 0.15 1.53 14.58
CA PRO A 121 -0.01 0.61 15.73
C PRO A 121 -0.43 -0.79 15.28
N TYR A 122 0.38 -1.46 14.44
CA TYR A 122 0.08 -2.82 13.98
C TYR A 122 0.57 -3.89 14.96
N ARG A 123 -0.09 -5.05 14.96
CA ARG A 123 0.27 -6.23 15.76
C ARG A 123 1.02 -7.27 14.94
N ASP A 124 0.59 -7.45 13.71
CA ASP A 124 1.22 -8.38 12.78
C ASP A 124 1.14 -7.86 11.33
N ILE A 125 1.92 -8.45 10.45
CA ILE A 125 1.97 -8.12 9.04
C ILE A 125 1.94 -9.40 8.20
N CYS A 126 1.09 -9.42 7.17
CA CYS A 126 0.97 -10.49 6.21
C CYS A 126 1.36 -9.99 4.82
N PHE A 127 2.40 -10.58 4.25
CA PHE A 127 2.79 -10.40 2.86
C PHE A 127 2.26 -11.56 2.04
N LEU A 128 1.32 -11.33 1.12
CA LEU A 128 0.66 -12.41 0.39
C LEU A 128 0.06 -11.97 -0.95
N GLY A 129 -0.25 -12.94 -1.81
CA GLY A 129 -0.88 -12.72 -3.10
C GLY A 129 -2.41 -12.67 -3.08
N ALA A 130 -3.07 -13.31 -2.10
CA ALA A 130 -4.53 -13.36 -2.02
C ALA A 130 -5.01 -12.95 -0.63
N LYS A 131 -5.55 -11.75 -0.51
CA LYS A 131 -6.02 -11.19 0.78
C LYS A 131 -7.11 -12.00 1.47
N PRO A 132 -8.07 -12.65 0.75
CA PRO A 132 -9.05 -13.52 1.39
C PRO A 132 -8.48 -14.71 2.17
N ASP A 133 -7.20 -15.07 1.95
CA ASP A 133 -6.54 -16.15 2.67
C ASP A 133 -6.15 -15.76 4.11
N VAL A 134 -6.26 -14.49 4.47
CA VAL A 134 -6.00 -13.99 5.81
C VAL A 134 -7.30 -13.78 6.55
N ALA A 135 -7.39 -14.31 7.77
CA ALA A 135 -8.58 -14.13 8.59
C ALA A 135 -8.55 -12.76 9.30
N CYS A 136 -9.49 -11.91 8.95
CA CYS A 136 -9.81 -10.66 9.65
C CYS A 136 -11.33 -10.50 9.76
N ASP A 137 -11.80 -9.73 10.73
CA ASP A 137 -13.23 -9.46 10.89
C ASP A 137 -13.72 -8.40 9.89
N CYS A 138 -12.82 -7.48 9.49
CA CYS A 138 -13.08 -6.45 8.49
C CYS A 138 -11.79 -6.08 7.77
N TYR A 139 -11.91 -5.50 6.56
CA TYR A 139 -10.78 -5.05 5.76
C TYR A 139 -10.94 -3.62 5.26
N ILE A 140 -9.82 -2.91 5.15
CA ILE A 140 -9.70 -1.64 4.41
C ILE A 140 -8.69 -1.83 3.29
N ASP A 141 -9.13 -1.60 2.05
CA ASP A 141 -8.34 -1.79 0.84
C ASP A 141 -8.82 -0.82 -0.25
N ASP A 142 -7.92 -0.21 -1.00
CA ASP A 142 -8.26 0.73 -2.07
C ASP A 142 -8.42 0.06 -3.45
N ALA A 143 -7.93 -1.18 -3.60
CA ALA A 143 -7.97 -1.91 -4.85
C ALA A 143 -9.35 -2.54 -5.11
N PRO A 144 -10.10 -2.12 -6.16
CA PRO A 144 -11.44 -2.63 -6.43
C PRO A 144 -11.52 -4.15 -6.57
N HIS A 145 -10.49 -4.78 -7.14
CA HIS A 145 -10.43 -6.23 -7.31
C HIS A 145 -10.24 -6.95 -5.97
N ASN A 146 -9.46 -6.40 -5.02
CA ASN A 146 -9.30 -6.94 -3.68
C ASN A 146 -10.62 -6.84 -2.90
N VAL A 147 -11.26 -5.67 -2.91
CA VAL A 147 -12.56 -5.46 -2.25
C VAL A 147 -13.61 -6.43 -2.80
N LYS A 148 -13.63 -6.65 -4.12
CA LYS A 148 -14.54 -7.62 -4.75
C LYS A 148 -14.24 -9.06 -4.30
N ALA A 149 -12.98 -9.46 -4.25
CA ALA A 149 -12.57 -10.79 -3.82
C ALA A 149 -12.89 -11.03 -2.33
N LEU A 150 -12.61 -10.05 -1.46
CA LEU A 150 -12.93 -10.11 -0.03
C LEU A 150 -14.43 -10.25 0.21
N ARG A 151 -15.26 -9.48 -0.47
CA ARG A 151 -16.73 -9.62 -0.39
C ARG A 151 -17.22 -10.96 -0.88
N ALA A 152 -16.65 -11.50 -1.97
CA ALA A 152 -17.01 -12.80 -2.51
C ALA A 152 -16.67 -13.97 -1.55
N SER A 153 -15.64 -13.80 -0.71
CA SER A 153 -15.25 -14.78 0.33
C SER A 153 -16.02 -14.63 1.65
N GLY A 154 -16.97 -13.69 1.73
CA GLY A 154 -17.78 -13.45 2.93
C GLY A 154 -17.13 -12.50 3.96
N ASN A 155 -16.01 -11.87 3.64
CA ASN A 155 -15.39 -10.84 4.47
C ASN A 155 -16.11 -9.49 4.32
N GLN A 156 -16.03 -8.66 5.36
CA GLN A 156 -16.56 -7.29 5.37
C GLN A 156 -15.48 -6.26 5.10
#